data_484d1374a7b46237a9cd0ba634768011
#
_entry.id   484d1374a7b46237a9cd0ba634768011
#
_cell.length_a   1.000
_cell.length_b   1.000
_cell.length_c   1.000
_cell.angle_alpha   90.00
_cell.angle_beta   90.00
_cell.angle_gamma   90.00
#
_symmetry.space_group_name_H-M   'P 1'
#
loop_
_entity.id
_entity.type
_entity.pdbx_description
1 polymer ?
#
loop_
_entity_poly.entity_id
_entity_poly.type
_entity_poly.pdbx_seq_one_letter_code
_entity_poly.pdbx_strand_id
1 'polypeptide(L)'
;RHNRILTPHPGEAARLLGCSVAEIESDRLLSAQRLLQRYAGVVVLKGAGTVVAGVDGKVSIIDAGNAGMASGGMGDVLSGIIGALLGQKLELYDAACAGCLAHGVAADVLAARQGMRGMLATDLFSTLVRVVNPDVIETEDDESSNSFT
;
A
#
# COMPACT_ATOMS: atom_id res chain seq x y z
N ARG A 1 15.08 2.26 18.32
CA ARG A 1 13.59 2.32 18.39
C ARG A 1 12.96 3.08 17.24
N HIS A 2 13.68 3.97 16.54
CA HIS A 2 13.13 4.83 15.48
C HIS A 2 13.29 4.23 14.06
N ASN A 3 14.04 3.16 13.90
CA ASN A 3 14.34 2.54 12.60
C ASN A 3 13.40 1.35 12.32
N ARG A 4 12.10 1.62 12.21
CA ARG A 4 11.08 0.62 11.86
C ARG A 4 9.85 1.24 11.23
N ILE A 5 9.15 0.47 10.44
CA ILE A 5 7.83 0.76 9.92
C ILE A 5 6.87 -0.32 10.42
N LEU A 6 5.80 0.08 11.06
CA LEU A 6 4.70 -0.80 11.47
C LEU A 6 3.58 -0.68 10.44
N THR A 7 3.05 -1.80 9.98
CA THR A 7 2.00 -1.82 8.95
C THR A 7 0.73 -2.54 9.42
N PRO A 8 0.13 -2.13 10.57
CA PRO A 8 -1.03 -2.81 11.10
C PRO A 8 -2.29 -2.58 10.26
N HIS A 9 -3.11 -3.62 10.11
CA HIS A 9 -4.52 -3.46 9.78
C HIS A 9 -5.32 -3.09 11.05
N PRO A 10 -6.59 -2.63 10.96
CA PRO A 10 -7.33 -2.15 12.14
C PRO A 10 -7.40 -3.16 13.30
N GLY A 11 -7.55 -4.45 13.02
CA GLY A 11 -7.57 -5.48 14.06
C GLY A 11 -6.22 -5.65 14.78
N GLU A 12 -5.09 -5.52 14.07
CA GLU A 12 -3.74 -5.52 14.65
C GLU A 12 -3.53 -4.26 15.48
N ALA A 13 -3.94 -3.10 14.95
CA ALA A 13 -3.87 -1.82 15.65
C ALA A 13 -4.65 -1.85 16.97
N ALA A 14 -5.86 -2.40 16.96
CA ALA A 14 -6.70 -2.57 18.15
C ALA A 14 -5.98 -3.40 19.23
N ARG A 15 -5.38 -4.52 18.84
CA ARG A 15 -4.58 -5.34 19.77
C ARG A 15 -3.36 -4.59 20.31
N LEU A 16 -2.66 -3.86 19.48
CA LEU A 16 -1.48 -3.08 19.86
C LEU A 16 -1.82 -1.95 20.84
N LEU A 17 -2.99 -1.33 20.70
CA LEU A 17 -3.45 -0.22 21.56
C LEU A 17 -4.28 -0.70 22.75
N GLY A 18 -4.75 -1.95 22.75
CA GLY A 18 -5.64 -2.48 23.78
C GLY A 18 -7.04 -1.88 23.75
N CYS A 19 -7.59 -1.66 22.54
CA CYS A 19 -8.90 -1.09 22.31
C CYS A 19 -9.68 -1.90 21.26
N SER A 20 -10.89 -1.49 20.93
CA SER A 20 -11.71 -2.15 19.91
C SER A 20 -11.36 -1.67 18.49
N VAL A 21 -11.73 -2.47 17.49
CA VAL A 21 -11.62 -2.08 16.08
C VAL A 21 -12.50 -0.87 15.79
N ALA A 22 -13.69 -0.79 16.42
CA ALA A 22 -14.58 0.36 16.28
C ALA A 22 -13.93 1.67 16.75
N GLU A 23 -13.16 1.63 17.84
CA GLU A 23 -12.40 2.79 18.33
C GLU A 23 -11.29 3.19 17.33
N ILE A 24 -10.59 2.23 16.73
CA ILE A 24 -9.60 2.51 15.68
C ILE A 24 -10.25 3.21 14.49
N GLU A 25 -11.39 2.69 14.01
CA GLU A 25 -12.07 3.21 12.84
C GLU A 25 -12.79 4.54 13.10
N SER A 26 -13.18 4.85 14.35
CA SER A 26 -13.84 6.11 14.70
C SER A 26 -12.93 7.33 14.51
N ASP A 27 -11.63 7.16 14.72
CA ASP A 27 -10.62 8.20 14.45
C ASP A 27 -9.28 7.52 14.08
N ARG A 28 -9.12 7.23 12.81
CA ARG A 28 -7.94 6.55 12.26
C ARG A 28 -6.68 7.39 12.38
N LEU A 29 -6.82 8.71 12.27
CA LEU A 29 -5.70 9.64 12.40
C LEU A 29 -5.15 9.62 13.82
N LEU A 30 -6.01 9.78 14.81
CA LEU A 30 -5.66 9.71 16.22
C LEU A 30 -5.07 8.32 16.57
N SER A 31 -5.65 7.26 16.02
CA SER A 31 -5.18 5.89 16.24
C SER A 31 -3.77 5.68 15.71
N ALA A 32 -3.45 6.19 14.51
CA ALA A 32 -2.10 6.14 13.94
C ALA A 32 -1.10 6.94 14.80
N GLN A 33 -1.49 8.12 15.29
CA GLN A 33 -0.67 8.93 16.19
C GLN A 33 -0.41 8.23 17.53
N ARG A 34 -1.41 7.58 18.13
CA ARG A 34 -1.24 6.80 19.38
C ARG A 34 -0.29 5.61 19.18
N LEU A 35 -0.37 4.93 18.03
CA LEU A 35 0.58 3.87 17.67
C LEU A 35 2.01 4.44 17.54
N LEU A 36 2.15 5.58 16.86
CA LEU A 36 3.43 6.25 16.69
C LEU A 36 4.06 6.65 18.05
N GLN A 37 3.28 7.23 18.95
CA GLN A 37 3.72 7.59 20.30
C GLN A 37 4.19 6.37 21.10
N ARG A 38 3.49 5.25 20.97
CA ARG A 38 3.80 4.04 21.74
C ARG A 38 4.98 3.26 21.18
N TYR A 39 5.13 3.20 19.88
CA TYR A 39 6.08 2.30 19.21
C TYR A 39 7.22 3.02 18.49
N ALA A 40 7.11 4.30 18.24
CA ALA A 40 8.05 5.12 17.44
C ALA A 40 8.25 4.60 15.99
N GLY A 41 9.13 5.25 15.24
CA GLY A 41 9.37 4.92 13.83
C GLY A 41 8.35 5.55 12.91
N VAL A 42 7.79 4.75 12.00
CA VAL A 42 6.69 5.13 11.09
C VAL A 42 5.55 4.12 11.23
N VAL A 43 4.32 4.60 11.17
CA VAL A 43 3.11 3.76 11.25
C VAL A 43 2.33 3.89 9.96
N VAL A 44 1.98 2.75 9.38
CA VAL A 44 1.08 2.62 8.24
C VAL A 44 -0.19 1.92 8.74
N LEU A 45 -1.22 2.66 9.08
CA LEU A 45 -2.51 2.10 9.46
C LEU A 45 -3.30 1.78 8.19
N LYS A 46 -3.29 0.50 7.80
CA LYS A 46 -3.93 0.00 6.59
C LYS A 46 -5.45 0.12 6.65
N GLY A 47 -6.09 0.30 5.50
CA GLY A 47 -7.54 0.36 5.33
C GLY A 47 -7.95 1.31 4.20
N ALA A 48 -9.25 1.57 4.06
CA ALA A 48 -9.75 2.60 3.16
C ALA A 48 -9.20 3.97 3.60
N GLY A 49 -8.40 4.63 2.74
CA GLY A 49 -7.62 5.79 3.13
C GLY A 49 -6.52 5.38 4.14
N THR A 50 -5.51 4.64 3.67
CA THR A 50 -4.36 4.25 4.51
C THR A 50 -3.69 5.48 5.11
N VAL A 51 -3.51 5.50 6.44
CA VAL A 51 -2.87 6.61 7.17
C VAL A 51 -1.40 6.26 7.41
N VAL A 52 -0.50 7.11 6.92
CA VAL A 52 0.93 7.03 7.22
C VAL A 52 1.29 8.14 8.20
N ALA A 53 1.77 7.77 9.39
CA ALA A 53 2.20 8.71 10.41
C ALA A 53 3.70 8.55 10.71
N GLY A 54 4.41 9.65 10.71
CA GLY A 54 5.84 9.74 10.99
C GLY A 54 6.16 10.76 12.07
N VAL A 55 7.43 10.82 12.43
CA VAL A 55 7.94 11.81 13.42
C VAL A 55 7.70 13.26 12.93
N ASP A 56 7.82 14.20 13.83
CA ASP A 56 7.69 15.64 13.54
C ASP A 56 6.31 16.06 12.98
N GLY A 57 5.26 15.29 13.33
CA GLY A 57 3.90 15.60 12.92
C GLY A 57 3.60 15.27 11.45
N LYS A 58 4.48 14.56 10.76
CA LYS A 58 4.25 14.12 9.38
C LYS A 58 3.10 13.13 9.33
N VAL A 59 2.09 13.42 8.50
CA VAL A 59 0.95 12.56 8.25
C VAL A 59 0.57 12.63 6.77
N SER A 60 0.32 11.48 6.17
CA SER A 60 -0.24 11.35 4.82
C SER A 60 -1.42 10.39 4.83
N ILE A 61 -2.42 10.69 4.01
CA ILE A 61 -3.53 9.79 3.72
C ILE A 61 -3.36 9.33 2.28
N ILE A 62 -3.23 8.03 2.08
CA ILE A 62 -3.09 7.42 0.77
C ILE A 62 -4.47 6.92 0.33
N ASP A 63 -5.06 7.63 -0.63
CA ASP A 63 -6.39 7.34 -1.17
C ASP A 63 -6.29 6.59 -2.51
N ALA A 64 -5.40 5.61 -2.58
CA ALA A 64 -5.25 4.70 -3.69
C ALA A 64 -5.55 3.27 -3.23
N GLY A 65 -6.15 2.48 -4.09
CA GLY A 65 -6.54 1.11 -3.79
C GLY A 65 -8.05 0.90 -3.78
N ASN A 66 -8.46 -0.35 -3.72
CA ASN A 66 -9.86 -0.76 -3.82
C ASN A 66 -10.17 -1.97 -2.95
N ALA A 67 -11.45 -2.35 -2.88
CA ALA A 67 -11.92 -3.45 -2.04
C ALA A 67 -11.34 -4.83 -2.43
N GLY A 68 -10.85 -5.01 -3.66
CA GLY A 68 -10.17 -6.23 -4.11
C GLY A 68 -8.89 -6.51 -3.32
N MET A 69 -8.31 -5.48 -2.69
CA MET A 69 -7.12 -5.62 -1.83
C MET A 69 -7.40 -6.28 -0.47
N ALA A 70 -8.65 -6.55 -0.13
CA ALA A 70 -9.03 -7.28 1.08
C ALA A 70 -8.85 -8.80 0.94
N SER A 71 -7.75 -9.23 0.33
CA SER A 71 -7.38 -10.64 0.15
C SER A 71 -6.09 -10.99 0.88
N GLY A 72 -5.89 -12.29 1.15
CA GLY A 72 -4.68 -12.76 1.83
C GLY A 72 -3.41 -12.44 1.04
N GLY A 73 -2.32 -12.12 1.75
CA GLY A 73 -1.02 -11.81 1.16
C GLY A 73 -0.82 -10.36 0.69
N MET A 74 -1.87 -9.54 0.60
CA MET A 74 -1.74 -8.13 0.20
C MET A 74 -0.83 -7.33 1.13
N GLY A 75 -0.89 -7.59 2.44
CA GLY A 75 0.01 -6.96 3.42
C GLY A 75 1.47 -7.35 3.24
N ASP A 76 1.74 -8.60 2.84
CA ASP A 76 3.10 -9.09 2.57
C ASP A 76 3.67 -8.43 1.33
N VAL A 77 2.87 -8.26 0.27
CA VAL A 77 3.26 -7.52 -0.94
C VAL A 77 3.61 -6.08 -0.59
N LEU A 78 2.76 -5.39 0.18
CA LEU A 78 3.06 -4.02 0.65
C LEU A 78 4.37 -3.96 1.43
N SER A 79 4.59 -4.88 2.36
CA SER A 79 5.82 -4.95 3.15
C SER A 79 7.06 -5.18 2.27
N GLY A 80 6.93 -6.02 1.24
CA GLY A 80 7.98 -6.26 0.25
C GLY A 80 8.32 -5.00 -0.56
N ILE A 81 7.30 -4.26 -1.02
CA ILE A 81 7.50 -2.98 -1.75
C ILE A 81 8.23 -1.97 -0.87
N ILE A 82 7.76 -1.76 0.36
CA ILE A 82 8.40 -0.83 1.32
C ILE A 82 9.85 -1.27 1.59
N GLY A 83 10.08 -2.57 1.81
CA GLY A 83 11.42 -3.10 2.03
C GLY A 83 12.37 -2.86 0.85
N ALA A 84 11.88 -3.01 -0.39
CA ALA A 84 12.66 -2.71 -1.60
C ALA A 84 13.02 -1.22 -1.69
N LEU A 85 12.09 -0.33 -1.38
CA LEU A 85 12.33 1.13 -1.37
C LEU A 85 13.33 1.54 -0.29
N LEU A 86 13.28 0.92 0.89
CA LEU A 86 14.29 1.11 1.93
C LEU A 86 15.68 0.62 1.47
N GLY A 87 15.72 -0.50 0.74
CA GLY A 87 16.95 -0.99 0.10
C GLY A 87 17.54 0.00 -0.91
N GLN A 88 16.72 0.83 -1.53
CA GLN A 88 17.11 1.95 -2.40
C GLN A 88 17.45 3.23 -1.62
N LYS A 89 17.57 3.15 -0.30
CA LYS A 89 17.94 4.24 0.63
C LYS A 89 16.93 5.38 0.76
N LEU A 90 15.64 5.12 0.48
CA LEU A 90 14.60 6.07 0.85
C LEU A 90 14.51 6.14 2.39
N GLU A 91 14.20 7.33 2.90
CA GLU A 91 13.85 7.52 4.30
C GLU A 91 12.58 6.74 4.67
N LEU A 92 12.45 6.34 5.93
CA LEU A 92 11.35 5.47 6.40
C LEU A 92 9.96 5.99 6.01
N TYR A 93 9.73 7.28 6.21
CA TYR A 93 8.43 7.89 5.92
C TYR A 93 8.14 7.92 4.43
N ASP A 94 9.12 8.31 3.63
CA ASP A 94 8.99 8.38 2.17
C ASP A 94 8.82 6.99 1.56
N ALA A 95 9.56 5.99 2.05
CA ALA A 95 9.40 4.60 1.65
C ALA A 95 7.99 4.05 1.97
N ALA A 96 7.46 4.40 3.16
CA ALA A 96 6.12 4.00 3.55
C ALA A 96 5.06 4.65 2.65
N CYS A 97 5.13 5.96 2.40
CA CYS A 97 4.19 6.68 1.54
C CYS A 97 4.25 6.18 0.08
N ALA A 98 5.46 6.11 -0.50
CA ALA A 98 5.66 5.65 -1.87
C ALA A 98 5.22 4.19 -2.04
N GLY A 99 5.53 3.33 -1.06
CA GLY A 99 5.12 1.93 -1.08
C GLY A 99 3.61 1.74 -1.03
N CYS A 100 2.92 2.47 -0.16
CA CYS A 100 1.46 2.45 -0.08
C CYS A 100 0.81 2.97 -1.37
N LEU A 101 1.35 4.05 -1.94
CA LEU A 101 0.85 4.61 -3.18
C LEU A 101 1.04 3.64 -4.35
N ALA A 102 2.24 3.09 -4.53
CA ALA A 102 2.53 2.13 -5.60
C ALA A 102 1.65 0.88 -5.50
N HIS A 103 1.46 0.35 -4.28
CA HIS A 103 0.60 -0.79 -4.00
C HIS A 103 -0.85 -0.51 -4.36
N GLY A 104 -1.39 0.63 -3.92
CA GLY A 104 -2.77 1.04 -4.19
C GLY A 104 -3.02 1.30 -5.68
N VAL A 105 -2.14 2.04 -6.34
CA VAL A 105 -2.25 2.33 -7.79
C VAL A 105 -2.14 1.06 -8.62
N ALA A 106 -1.25 0.13 -8.27
CA ALA A 106 -1.15 -1.16 -8.95
C ALA A 106 -2.45 -1.96 -8.86
N ALA A 107 -3.10 -1.95 -7.69
CA ALA A 107 -4.39 -2.58 -7.48
C ALA A 107 -5.51 -1.90 -8.27
N ASP A 108 -5.50 -0.57 -8.39
CA ASP A 108 -6.51 0.18 -9.15
C ASP A 108 -6.36 -0.07 -10.65
N VAL A 109 -5.13 -0.10 -11.17
CA VAL A 109 -4.85 -0.47 -12.56
C VAL A 109 -5.32 -1.89 -12.85
N LEU A 110 -5.05 -2.83 -11.95
CA LEU A 110 -5.49 -4.22 -12.08
C LEU A 110 -7.02 -4.32 -12.06
N ALA A 111 -7.68 -3.63 -11.12
CA ALA A 111 -9.14 -3.60 -11.01
C ALA A 111 -9.82 -3.03 -12.27
N ALA A 112 -9.21 -2.01 -12.89
CA ALA A 112 -9.71 -1.44 -14.13
C ALA A 112 -9.66 -2.43 -15.31
N ARG A 113 -8.70 -3.36 -15.30
CA ARG A 113 -8.51 -4.36 -16.37
C ARG A 113 -9.38 -5.60 -16.19
N GLN A 114 -9.49 -6.12 -14.98
CA GLN A 114 -10.12 -7.42 -14.71
C GLN A 114 -11.20 -7.40 -13.63
N GLY A 115 -11.47 -6.25 -13.04
CA GLY A 115 -12.40 -6.11 -11.91
C GLY A 115 -11.74 -6.42 -10.56
N MET A 116 -12.47 -6.09 -9.49
CA MET A 116 -11.98 -6.24 -8.11
C MET A 116 -12.19 -7.65 -7.54
N ARG A 117 -13.17 -8.41 -8.06
CA ARG A 117 -13.52 -9.72 -7.53
C ARG A 117 -12.49 -10.77 -7.95
N GLY A 118 -12.01 -11.55 -6.98
CA GLY A 118 -11.03 -12.60 -7.20
C GLY A 118 -9.59 -12.11 -7.37
N MET A 119 -9.32 -10.83 -7.09
CA MET A 119 -7.96 -10.29 -7.12
C MET A 119 -7.09 -10.98 -6.07
N LEU A 120 -5.96 -11.52 -6.51
CA LEU A 120 -4.94 -12.13 -5.66
C LEU A 120 -3.75 -11.18 -5.49
N ALA A 121 -3.03 -11.34 -4.38
CA ALA A 121 -1.83 -10.53 -4.10
C ALA A 121 -0.76 -10.68 -5.20
N THR A 122 -0.61 -11.88 -5.76
CA THR A 122 0.34 -12.17 -6.85
C THR A 122 -0.02 -11.50 -8.17
N ASP A 123 -1.29 -11.18 -8.41
CA ASP A 123 -1.73 -10.50 -9.63
C ASP A 123 -1.18 -9.07 -9.72
N LEU A 124 -0.85 -8.46 -8.56
CA LEU A 124 -0.28 -7.11 -8.51
C LEU A 124 1.11 -7.01 -9.14
N PHE A 125 1.88 -8.09 -9.20
CA PHE A 125 3.26 -8.01 -9.67
C PHE A 125 3.37 -7.50 -11.11
N SER A 126 2.46 -7.87 -11.99
CA SER A 126 2.45 -7.42 -13.39
C SER A 126 2.15 -5.93 -13.52
N THR A 127 1.23 -5.40 -12.71
CA THR A 127 0.88 -3.98 -12.71
C THR A 127 1.90 -3.14 -11.94
N LEU A 128 2.48 -3.69 -10.87
CA LEU A 128 3.49 -3.00 -10.06
C LEU A 128 4.71 -2.61 -10.89
N VAL A 129 5.19 -3.51 -11.75
CA VAL A 129 6.32 -3.23 -12.67
C VAL A 129 6.04 -1.97 -13.50
N ARG A 130 4.82 -1.78 -13.99
CA ARG A 130 4.44 -0.61 -14.79
C ARG A 130 4.34 0.66 -13.94
N VAL A 131 3.81 0.54 -12.74
CA VAL A 131 3.66 1.68 -11.81
C VAL A 131 5.01 2.26 -11.39
N VAL A 132 6.01 1.40 -11.18
CA VAL A 132 7.35 1.85 -10.77
C VAL A 132 8.27 2.19 -11.95
N ASN A 133 7.83 1.99 -13.18
CA ASN A 133 8.55 2.34 -14.41
C ASN A 133 7.63 3.13 -15.36
N PRO A 134 7.21 4.34 -14.99
CA PRO A 134 6.21 5.11 -15.74
C PRO A 134 6.66 5.54 -17.14
N ASP A 135 7.97 5.61 -17.38
CA ASP A 135 8.56 6.11 -18.63
C ASP A 135 8.77 4.99 -19.68
N VAL A 136 8.38 3.77 -19.39
CA VAL A 136 8.45 2.67 -20.35
C VAL A 136 7.31 2.79 -21.35
N ILE A 137 7.66 3.15 -22.60
CA ILE A 137 6.72 3.21 -23.72
C ILE A 137 6.29 1.77 -24.05
N GLU A 138 4.99 1.49 -23.96
CA GLU A 138 4.42 0.27 -24.55
C GLU A 138 4.59 0.42 -26.07
N THR A 139 5.49 -0.37 -26.68
CA THR A 139 5.41 -0.59 -28.10
C THR A 139 4.14 -1.38 -28.34
N GLU A 140 3.15 -0.74 -28.99
CA GLU A 140 2.00 -1.45 -29.55
C GLU A 140 2.57 -2.54 -30.45
N ASP A 141 2.51 -3.78 -30.01
CA ASP A 141 2.80 -4.92 -30.87
C ASP A 141 1.80 -4.90 -32.01
N ASP A 142 2.33 -4.77 -33.22
CA ASP A 142 1.67 -4.81 -34.49
C ASP A 142 0.61 -5.94 -34.55
N GLU A 143 -0.63 -5.66 -34.21
CA GLU A 143 -1.76 -6.46 -34.68
C GLU A 143 -2.07 -6.10 -36.15
N SER A 144 -1.07 -6.18 -37.01
CA SER A 144 -1.25 -6.10 -38.45
C SER A 144 -0.56 -7.24 -39.15
N SER A 145 -1.09 -8.46 -38.97
CA SER A 145 -0.96 -9.49 -40.02
C SER A 145 -1.78 -10.73 -39.66
N ASN A 146 -3.04 -10.72 -39.94
CA ASN A 146 -3.67 -11.92 -40.48
C ASN A 146 -4.99 -11.60 -41.23
N SER A 147 -4.85 -10.89 -42.33
CA SER A 147 -5.79 -11.03 -43.42
C SER A 147 -5.27 -12.16 -44.34
N PHE A 148 -5.65 -13.38 -44.06
CA PHE A 148 -5.63 -14.43 -45.08
C PHE A 148 -7.07 -14.72 -45.50
N THR A 149 -7.30 -14.35 -46.72
CA THR A 149 -8.35 -14.78 -47.66
C THR A 149 -8.83 -16.20 -47.46
#